data_ad0b6e4e1ee59cf58f2358ab874ef0a9
#
_entry.id   ad0b6e4e1ee59cf58f2358ab874ef0a9
#
_cell.length_a   1.000
_cell.length_b   1.000
_cell.length_c   1.000
_cell.angle_alpha   90.00
_cell.angle_beta   90.00
_cell.angle_gamma   90.00
#
_symmetry.space_group_name_H-M   'P 1'
#
loop_
_entity.id
_entity.type
_entity.pdbx_description
1 polymer ?
#
loop_
_entity_poly.entity_id
_entity_poly.type
_entity_poly.pdbx_seq_one_letter_code
_entity_poly.pdbx_strand_id
1 'polypeptide(L)'
;MNDEIFAYEAVIKASDIGKGGAYVEFPYDIRKEFNKGRVFVHATFDEEPYAGSIVNMGAKNPDGSICYIIGVRKDIRTKIGKQPGDSVRVVIRAREV
;
A
#
# COMPACT_ATOMS: atom_id res chain seq x y z
N MET A 1 10.48 -5.21 -17.70
CA MET A 1 9.10 -4.91 -17.33
C MET A 1 8.62 -5.94 -16.32
N ASN A 2 8.08 -5.48 -15.21
CA ASN A 2 7.64 -6.37 -14.14
C ASN A 2 6.12 -6.49 -14.16
N ASP A 3 5.60 -7.65 -14.56
CA ASP A 3 4.16 -7.93 -14.62
C ASP A 3 3.68 -8.69 -13.39
N GLU A 4 4.51 -8.76 -12.37
CA GLU A 4 4.19 -9.51 -11.17
C GLU A 4 3.01 -8.89 -10.42
N ILE A 5 2.14 -9.75 -9.89
CA ILE A 5 1.00 -9.34 -9.08
C ILE A 5 1.27 -9.78 -7.65
N PHE A 6 1.15 -8.83 -6.73
CA PHE A 6 1.31 -9.09 -5.30
C PHE A 6 -0.06 -9.11 -4.64
N ALA A 7 -0.38 -10.22 -3.98
CA ALA A 7 -1.65 -10.38 -3.29
C ALA A 7 -1.37 -10.79 -1.84
N TYR A 8 -1.94 -10.05 -0.90
CA TYR A 8 -1.72 -10.33 0.52
C TYR A 8 -2.83 -9.67 1.35
N GLU A 9 -2.90 -10.02 2.62
CA GLU A 9 -3.77 -9.35 3.56
C GLU A 9 -2.93 -8.42 4.43
N ALA A 10 -3.51 -7.27 4.75
CA ALA A 10 -2.85 -6.27 5.58
C ALA A 10 -3.86 -5.62 6.51
N VAL A 11 -3.37 -5.12 7.64
CA VAL A 11 -4.18 -4.33 8.55
C VAL A 11 -4.03 -2.86 8.16
N ILE A 12 -5.15 -2.18 8.00
CA ILE A 12 -5.14 -0.74 7.74
C ILE A 12 -4.64 -0.04 8.99
N LYS A 13 -3.66 0.85 8.83
CA LYS A 13 -3.07 1.61 9.93
C LYS A 13 -3.37 3.08 9.78
N ALA A 14 -3.60 3.77 10.89
CA ALA A 14 -3.77 5.21 10.89
C ALA A 14 -2.42 5.87 10.65
N SER A 15 -2.41 6.91 9.81
CA SER A 15 -1.21 7.69 9.56
C SER A 15 -1.05 8.76 10.64
N ASP A 16 0.17 8.90 11.15
CA ASP A 16 0.51 9.99 12.06
C ASP A 16 0.67 11.33 11.33
N ILE A 17 0.73 11.28 10.02
CA ILE A 17 0.93 12.45 9.17
C ILE A 17 -0.40 12.80 8.52
N GLY A 18 -0.91 13.99 8.83
CA GLY A 18 -2.18 14.46 8.30
C GLY A 18 -3.38 13.89 9.04
N LYS A 19 -4.51 14.55 8.89
CA LYS A 19 -5.75 14.16 9.59
C LYS A 19 -6.50 13.12 8.78
N GLY A 20 -6.86 12.01 9.43
CA GLY A 20 -7.70 10.99 8.82
C GLY A 20 -7.00 10.15 7.76
N GLY A 21 -5.69 10.24 7.65
CA GLY A 21 -4.92 9.42 6.72
C GLY A 21 -4.82 7.98 7.19
N ALA A 22 -4.70 7.06 6.24
CA ALA A 22 -4.52 5.64 6.54
C ALA A 22 -3.68 5.00 5.44
N TYR A 23 -3.06 3.88 5.79
CA TYR A 23 -2.21 3.16 4.86
C TYR A 23 -2.17 1.68 5.20
N VAL A 24 -1.69 0.88 4.24
CA VAL A 24 -1.29 -0.50 4.48
C VAL A 24 0.19 -0.63 4.14
N GLU A 25 0.86 -1.56 4.82
CA GLU A 25 2.26 -1.84 4.52
C GLU A 25 2.37 -2.70 3.27
N PHE A 26 3.44 -2.47 2.51
CA PHE A 26 3.79 -3.33 1.39
C PHE A 26 4.96 -4.21 1.88
N PRO A 27 4.75 -5.53 2.01
CA PRO A 27 5.71 -6.40 2.70
C PRO A 27 6.93 -6.81 1.87
N TYR A 28 7.15 -6.15 0.75
CA TYR A 28 8.27 -6.45 -0.15
C TYR A 28 9.14 -5.22 -0.34
N ASP A 29 10.36 -5.42 -0.83
CA ASP A 29 11.31 -4.34 -1.09
C ASP A 29 11.13 -3.86 -2.54
N ILE A 30 10.60 -2.65 -2.72
CA ILE A 30 10.34 -2.15 -4.08
C ILE A 30 11.62 -1.86 -4.86
N ARG A 31 12.73 -1.58 -4.19
CA ARG A 31 13.99 -1.41 -4.87
C ARG A 31 14.47 -2.74 -5.47
N LYS A 32 14.26 -3.82 -4.75
CA LYS A 32 14.61 -5.16 -5.20
C LYS A 32 13.67 -5.64 -6.30
N GLU A 33 12.36 -5.41 -6.13
CA GLU A 33 11.34 -5.91 -7.06
C GLU A 33 11.22 -5.05 -8.32
N PHE A 34 11.38 -3.73 -8.19
CA PHE A 34 11.13 -2.80 -9.29
C PHE A 34 12.32 -1.90 -9.60
N ASN A 35 13.37 -1.95 -8.80
CA ASN A 35 14.56 -1.11 -8.93
C ASN A 35 14.22 0.39 -8.92
N LYS A 36 13.27 0.76 -8.08
CA LYS A 36 12.80 2.15 -7.94
C LYS A 36 12.56 2.47 -6.48
N GLY A 37 12.62 3.75 -6.14
CA GLY A 37 12.29 4.24 -4.80
C GLY A 37 10.81 4.54 -4.61
N ARG A 38 10.07 4.61 -5.71
CA ARG A 38 8.63 4.87 -5.71
C ARG A 38 8.03 4.16 -6.92
N VAL A 39 6.92 3.47 -6.73
CA VAL A 39 6.28 2.69 -7.79
C VAL A 39 4.82 3.08 -7.90
N PHE A 40 4.39 3.49 -9.09
CA PHE A 40 2.97 3.69 -9.37
C PHE A 40 2.32 2.35 -9.61
N VAL A 41 1.15 2.15 -9.01
CA VAL A 41 0.47 0.86 -9.04
C VAL A 41 -1.03 0.99 -9.28
N HIS A 42 -1.60 -0.08 -9.82
CA HIS A 42 -3.03 -0.34 -9.72
C HIS A 42 -3.22 -1.32 -8.57
N ALA A 43 -4.03 -0.94 -7.60
CA ALA A 43 -4.28 -1.75 -6.43
C ALA A 43 -5.77 -2.01 -6.30
N THR A 44 -6.13 -3.12 -5.65
CA THR A 44 -7.49 -3.30 -5.18
C THR A 44 -7.44 -3.55 -3.68
N PHE A 45 -8.38 -2.94 -2.97
CA PHE A 45 -8.58 -3.15 -1.55
C PHE A 45 -9.96 -3.77 -1.40
N ASP A 46 -10.02 -5.06 -1.03
CA ASP A 46 -11.26 -5.84 -1.01
C ASP A 46 -12.02 -5.67 -2.34
N GLU A 47 -11.26 -5.77 -3.45
CA GLU A 47 -11.75 -5.67 -4.83
C GLU A 47 -12.09 -4.25 -5.28
N GLU A 48 -12.01 -3.25 -4.41
CA GLU A 48 -12.23 -1.85 -4.81
C GLU A 48 -10.96 -1.29 -5.47
N PRO A 49 -11.02 -0.87 -6.73
CA PRO A 49 -9.82 -0.42 -7.46
C PRO A 49 -9.34 0.95 -7.00
N TYR A 50 -8.01 1.10 -7.00
CA TYR A 50 -7.36 2.34 -6.64
C TYR A 50 -6.05 2.49 -7.40
N ALA A 51 -5.84 3.64 -8.02
CA ALA A 51 -4.57 3.98 -8.65
C ALA A 51 -3.75 4.83 -7.69
N GLY A 52 -2.64 4.29 -7.22
CA GLY A 52 -1.81 4.97 -6.23
C GLY A 52 -0.35 4.67 -6.44
N SER A 53 0.43 4.81 -5.37
CA SER A 53 1.85 4.52 -5.43
C SER A 53 2.33 3.93 -4.11
N ILE A 54 3.35 3.08 -4.22
CA ILE A 54 4.09 2.55 -3.08
C ILE A 54 5.23 3.51 -2.80
N VAL A 55 5.35 3.98 -1.57
CA VAL A 55 6.32 5.01 -1.20
C VAL A 55 6.99 4.68 0.12
N ASN A 56 8.13 5.34 0.35
CA ASN A 56 8.82 5.35 1.64
C ASN A 56 8.43 6.63 2.37
N MET A 57 7.73 6.48 3.49
CA MET A 57 7.31 7.61 4.32
C MET A 57 8.02 7.63 5.67
N GLY A 58 9.17 6.97 5.77
CA GLY A 58 9.98 6.98 6.99
C GLY A 58 9.72 5.83 7.94
N ALA A 59 8.77 4.95 7.63
CA ALA A 59 8.50 3.78 8.46
C ALA A 59 9.62 2.74 8.30
N LYS A 60 9.86 1.99 9.37
CA LYS A 60 10.89 0.94 9.37
C LYS A 60 10.28 -0.38 9.82
N ASN A 61 10.79 -1.46 9.24
CA ASN A 61 10.49 -2.80 9.71
C ASN A 61 11.27 -3.09 11.00
N PRO A 62 10.90 -4.13 11.76
CA PRO A 62 11.63 -4.48 12.99
C PRO A 62 13.13 -4.71 12.80
N ASP A 63 13.54 -5.14 11.61
CA ASP A 63 14.96 -5.38 11.32
C ASP A 63 15.71 -4.11 10.87
N GLY A 64 15.04 -2.95 10.87
CA GLY A 64 15.63 -1.66 10.47
C GLY A 64 15.54 -1.36 8.99
N SER A 65 15.05 -2.28 8.17
CA SER A 65 14.89 -2.02 6.74
C SER A 65 13.68 -1.10 6.49
N ILE A 66 13.64 -0.51 5.30
CA ILE A 66 12.55 0.40 4.94
C ILE A 66 11.22 -0.36 4.84
N CYS A 67 10.20 0.14 5.54
CA CYS A 67 8.85 -0.35 5.40
C CYS A 67 8.13 0.52 4.38
N TYR A 68 7.90 0.00 3.20
CA TYR A 68 7.17 0.71 2.17
C TYR A 68 5.68 0.64 2.44
N ILE A 69 4.94 1.67 2.05
CA ILE A 69 3.52 1.77 2.31
C ILE A 69 2.76 2.20 1.07
N ILE A 70 1.46 1.92 1.07
CA ILE A 70 0.53 2.45 0.08
C ILE A 70 -0.66 3.06 0.82
N GLY A 71 -1.02 4.29 0.49
CA GLY A 71 -2.13 4.97 1.14
C GLY A 71 -3.47 4.34 0.78
N VAL A 72 -4.39 4.32 1.74
CA VAL A 72 -5.76 3.87 1.52
C VAL A 72 -6.66 5.07 1.73
N ARG A 73 -7.17 5.66 0.64
CA ARG A 73 -7.95 6.88 0.69
C ARG A 73 -9.24 6.67 1.46
N LYS A 74 -9.74 7.77 2.03
CA LYS A 74 -10.97 7.73 2.83
C LYS A 74 -12.17 7.23 2.01
N ASP A 75 -12.28 7.65 0.75
CA ASP A 75 -13.37 7.21 -0.12
C ASP A 75 -13.32 5.70 -0.37
N ILE A 76 -12.13 5.14 -0.51
CA ILE A 76 -11.96 3.70 -0.66
C ILE A 76 -12.40 2.99 0.63
N ARG A 77 -11.93 3.47 1.79
CA ARG A 77 -12.29 2.88 3.08
C ARG A 77 -13.80 2.90 3.31
N THR A 78 -14.45 3.99 2.92
CA THR A 78 -15.89 4.12 3.02
C THR A 78 -16.61 3.10 2.14
N LYS A 79 -16.15 2.93 0.90
CA LYS A 79 -16.76 1.97 -0.03
C LYS A 79 -16.68 0.53 0.46
N ILE A 80 -15.55 0.16 1.04
CA ILE A 80 -15.36 -1.22 1.51
C ILE A 80 -15.82 -1.43 2.95
N GLY A 81 -16.24 -0.36 3.62
CA GLY A 81 -16.74 -0.44 5.00
C GLY A 81 -15.68 -0.76 6.02
N LYS A 82 -14.43 -0.29 5.80
CA LYS A 82 -13.30 -0.61 6.68
C LYS A 82 -12.58 0.65 7.14
N GLN A 83 -11.86 0.53 8.23
CA GLN A 83 -11.18 1.63 8.89
C GLN A 83 -9.89 1.12 9.52
N PRO A 84 -9.00 2.01 10.02
CA PRO A 84 -7.79 1.57 10.71
C PRO A 84 -8.09 0.53 11.79
N GLY A 85 -7.33 -0.54 11.79
CA GLY A 85 -7.54 -1.70 12.65
C GLY A 85 -8.18 -2.88 11.93
N ASP A 86 -8.82 -2.66 10.80
CA ASP A 86 -9.46 -3.73 10.03
C ASP A 86 -8.47 -4.35 9.04
N SER A 87 -8.64 -5.64 8.77
CA SER A 87 -7.89 -6.33 7.74
C SER A 87 -8.51 -6.11 6.38
N VAL A 88 -7.66 -5.99 5.36
CA VAL A 88 -8.10 -5.80 3.98
C VAL A 88 -7.27 -6.69 3.06
N ARG A 89 -7.92 -7.21 2.03
CA ARG A 89 -7.20 -7.96 1.00
C ARG A 89 -6.65 -6.98 -0.01
N VAL A 90 -5.33 -7.03 -0.20
CA VAL A 90 -4.61 -6.11 -1.08
C VAL A 90 -4.10 -6.89 -2.27
N VAL A 91 -4.38 -6.40 -3.47
CA VAL A 91 -3.82 -6.92 -4.71
C VAL A 91 -3.18 -5.75 -5.44
N ILE A 92 -1.91 -5.87 -5.78
CA ILE A 92 -1.12 -4.77 -6.34
C ILE A 92 -0.43 -5.23 -7.61
N ARG A 93 -0.51 -4.36 -8.61
CA ARG A 93 0.15 -4.56 -9.89
C ARG A 93 0.84 -3.24 -10.28
N ALA A 94 2.09 -3.33 -10.71
CA ALA A 94 2.82 -2.14 -11.15
C ALA A 94 2.14 -1.51 -12.35
N ARG A 95 2.07 -0.18 -12.36
CA ARG A 95 1.49 0.59 -13.44
C ARG A 95 2.61 1.28 -14.20
N GLU A 96 2.62 1.13 -15.49
CA GLU A 96 3.56 1.86 -16.33
C GLU A 96 3.06 3.28 -16.56
N VAL A 97 4.02 4.21 -16.49
CA VAL A 97 3.73 5.64 -16.64
C VAL A 97 4.66 6.21 -17.70
#